data_3ba1696647013027791b84ce72782579
#
_entry.id   3ba1696647013027791b84ce72782579
#
_cell.length_a   1.000
_cell.length_b   1.000
_cell.length_c   1.000
_cell.angle_alpha   90.00
_cell.angle_beta   90.00
_cell.angle_gamma   90.00
#
_symmetry.space_group_name_H-M   'P 1'
#
loop_
_entity.id
_entity.type
_entity.pdbx_description
1 polymer ?
#
loop_
_entity_poly.entity_id
_entity_poly.type
_entity_poly.pdbx_seq_one_letter_code
_entity_poly.pdbx_strand_id
1 'polypeptide(L)' 'MKNIAIYTSDTCPHCVTAKEYFKSMNMPYEEKNVKDPQYRKELMSMGIMSVPVIKIEDETVVGFDKSQIESLLNE' A
#
# COMPACT_ATOMS: atom_id res chain seq x y z
N MET A 1 -7.74 -15.46 0.59
CA MET A 1 -6.73 -14.46 0.22
C MET A 1 -7.03 -13.14 0.90
N LYS A 2 -6.00 -12.47 1.37
CA LYS A 2 -6.18 -11.17 1.99
C LYS A 2 -6.30 -10.09 0.93
N ASN A 3 -7.16 -9.10 1.21
CA ASN A 3 -7.30 -7.95 0.33
C ASN A 3 -6.14 -6.99 0.57
N ILE A 4 -5.46 -6.63 -0.51
CA ILE A 4 -4.30 -5.76 -0.44
C ILE A 4 -4.59 -4.50 -1.25
N ALA A 5 -4.36 -3.35 -0.65
CA ALA A 5 -4.47 -2.06 -1.32
C ALA A 5 -3.20 -1.26 -1.08
N ILE A 6 -2.73 -0.56 -2.08
CA ILE A 6 -1.53 0.26 -1.98
C ILE A 6 -1.86 1.67 -2.39
N TYR A 7 -1.68 2.62 -1.48
CA TYR A 7 -1.79 4.04 -1.79
C TYR A 7 -0.45 4.48 -2.37
N THR A 8 -0.46 4.96 -3.60
CA THR A 8 0.75 5.28 -4.35
C THR A 8 0.74 6.70 -4.88
N SER A 9 1.90 7.15 -5.35
CA SER A 9 2.06 8.43 -6.06
C SER A 9 2.91 8.18 -7.31
N ASP A 10 2.68 8.98 -8.35
CA ASP A 10 3.42 8.83 -9.61
C ASP A 10 4.92 9.09 -9.46
N THR A 11 5.31 9.83 -8.43
CA THR A 11 6.70 10.24 -8.24
C THR A 11 7.38 9.53 -7.08
N CYS A 12 6.82 8.43 -6.62
CA CYS A 12 7.32 7.73 -5.44
C CYS A 12 8.06 6.44 -5.84
N PRO A 13 9.40 6.39 -5.74
CA PRO A 13 10.14 5.17 -6.09
C PRO A 13 9.84 4.00 -5.15
N HIS A 14 9.56 4.28 -3.88
CA HIS A 14 9.20 3.23 -2.93
C HIS A 14 7.85 2.60 -3.25
N CYS A 15 6.96 3.36 -3.86
CA CYS A 15 5.67 2.83 -4.32
C CYS A 15 5.87 1.81 -5.42
N VAL A 16 6.79 2.08 -6.34
CA VAL A 16 7.15 1.15 -7.41
C VAL A 16 7.70 -0.15 -6.82
N THR A 17 8.60 -0.03 -5.84
CA THR A 17 9.18 -1.18 -5.16
C THR A 17 8.10 -2.04 -4.50
N ALA A 18 7.15 -1.41 -3.83
CA ALA A 18 6.05 -2.11 -3.18
C ALA A 18 5.19 -2.87 -4.20
N LYS A 19 4.86 -2.22 -5.30
CA LYS A 19 4.06 -2.86 -6.35
C LYS A 19 4.78 -4.05 -6.96
N GLU A 20 6.07 -3.91 -7.24
CA GLU A 20 6.87 -5.00 -7.79
C GLU A 20 6.99 -6.16 -6.82
N TYR A 21 7.08 -5.88 -5.54
CA TYR A 21 7.13 -6.91 -4.50
C TYR A 21 5.90 -7.82 -4.57
N PHE A 22 4.71 -7.22 -4.61
CA PHE A 22 3.48 -8.00 -4.66
C PHE A 22 3.31 -8.72 -5.99
N LYS A 23 3.74 -8.10 -7.09
CA LYS A 23 3.70 -8.76 -8.39
C LYS A 23 4.60 -9.99 -8.45
N SER A 24 5.79 -9.90 -7.84
CA SER A 24 6.73 -11.02 -7.83
C SER A 24 6.21 -12.21 -7.03
N MET A 25 5.29 -11.97 -6.11
CA MET A 25 4.68 -13.01 -5.30
C MET A 25 3.32 -13.48 -5.84
N ASN A 26 2.95 -12.99 -7.03
CA ASN A 26 1.67 -13.29 -7.66
C ASN A 26 0.47 -12.94 -6.76
N MET A 27 0.59 -11.88 -5.98
CA MET A 27 -0.47 -11.43 -5.08
C MET A 27 -1.21 -10.25 -5.70
N PRO A 28 -2.51 -10.39 -5.96
CA PRO A 28 -3.27 -9.29 -6.51
C PRO A 28 -3.42 -8.17 -5.48
N TYR A 29 -3.38 -6.94 -5.94
CA TYR A 29 -3.56 -5.78 -5.09
C TYR A 29 -4.31 -4.69 -5.86
N GLU A 30 -4.93 -3.79 -5.12
CA GLU A 30 -5.59 -2.63 -5.69
C GLU A 30 -4.67 -1.43 -5.55
N GLU A 31 -4.39 -0.78 -6.66
CA GLU A 31 -3.57 0.43 -6.64
C GLU A 31 -4.48 1.64 -6.48
N LYS A 32 -4.23 2.43 -5.43
CA LYS A 32 -4.98 3.65 -5.15
C LYS A 32 -4.04 4.83 -5.25
N ASN A 33 -4.01 5.45 -6.43
CA ASN A 33 -3.12 6.57 -6.68
C ASN A 33 -3.67 7.84 -6.01
N VAL A 34 -2.87 8.46 -5.16
CA VAL A 34 -3.28 9.67 -4.42
C VAL A 34 -3.45 10.90 -5.30
N LYS A 35 -3.11 10.78 -6.58
CA LYS A 35 -3.44 11.79 -7.57
C LYS A 35 -4.95 11.91 -7.72
N ASP A 36 -5.68 10.82 -7.47
CA ASP A 36 -7.13 10.82 -7.43
C ASP A 36 -7.58 11.46 -6.12
N PRO A 37 -8.40 12.53 -6.18
CA PRO A 37 -8.83 13.22 -4.96
C PRO A 37 -9.54 12.33 -3.95
N GLN A 38 -10.23 11.30 -4.42
CA GLN A 38 -10.93 10.37 -3.54
C GLN A 38 -9.95 9.60 -2.67
N TYR A 39 -8.89 9.06 -3.25
CA TYR A 39 -7.91 8.27 -2.53
C TYR A 39 -7.03 9.16 -1.63
N ARG A 40 -6.74 10.34 -2.11
CA ARG A 40 -6.02 11.34 -1.32
C ARG A 40 -6.80 11.69 -0.06
N LYS A 41 -8.11 11.87 -0.20
CA LYS A 41 -8.97 12.18 0.92
C LYS A 41 -9.05 11.04 1.92
N GLU A 42 -9.13 9.80 1.42
CA GLU A 42 -9.11 8.62 2.29
C GLU A 42 -7.84 8.57 3.11
N LEU A 43 -6.70 8.82 2.47
CA LEU A 43 -5.40 8.79 3.14
C LEU A 43 -5.33 9.87 4.23
N MET A 44 -5.79 11.06 3.92
CA MET A 44 -5.82 12.16 4.88
C MET A 44 -6.73 11.87 6.06
N SER A 45 -7.86 11.19 5.82
CA SER A 45 -8.78 10.83 6.90
C SER A 45 -8.18 9.81 7.86
N MET A 46 -7.18 9.06 7.42
CA MET A 46 -6.45 8.14 8.28
C MET A 46 -5.31 8.82 9.04
N GLY A 47 -5.11 10.12 8.80
CA GLY A 47 -4.04 10.87 9.45
C GLY A 47 -2.67 10.60 8.88
N ILE A 48 -2.59 10.05 7.67
CA ILE A 48 -1.32 9.68 7.03
C ILE A 48 -1.05 10.61 5.86
N MET A 49 0.15 11.16 5.81
CA MET A 49 0.53 12.11 4.76
C MET A 49 1.73 11.63 3.95
N SER A 50 2.02 10.34 4.00
CA SER A 50 3.15 9.78 3.25
C SER A 50 2.69 8.61 2.41
N VAL A 51 3.46 8.30 1.38
CA VAL A 51 3.26 7.15 0.51
C VAL A 51 4.60 6.42 0.40
N PRO A 52 4.60 5.10 0.17
CA PRO A 52 3.45 4.22 0.00
C PRO A 52 2.77 3.89 1.32
N VAL A 53 1.48 3.63 1.27
CA VAL A 53 0.75 3.07 2.40
C VAL A 53 0.12 1.78 1.91
N ILE A 54 0.40 0.69 2.59
CA ILE A 54 -0.06 -0.64 2.21
C ILE A 54 -1.10 -1.09 3.22
N LYS A 55 -2.29 -1.39 2.73
CA LYS A 55 -3.36 -1.88 3.57
C LYS A 55 -3.59 -3.35 3.28
N ILE A 56 -3.42 -4.18 4.29
CA ILE A 56 -3.65 -5.63 4.19
C ILE A 56 -4.79 -5.96 5.12
N GLU A 57 -5.95 -6.28 4.56
CA GLU A 57 -7.21 -6.43 5.29
C GLU A 57 -7.48 -5.17 6.12
N ASP A 58 -7.50 -5.28 7.43
CA ASP A 58 -7.75 -4.13 8.32
C ASP A 58 -6.47 -3.52 8.85
N GLU A 59 -5.31 -4.05 8.46
CA GLU A 59 -4.03 -3.58 8.94
C GLU A 59 -3.41 -2.59 7.98
N THR A 60 -2.78 -1.56 8.51
CA THR A 60 -2.15 -0.51 7.70
C THR A 60 -0.66 -0.45 7.98
N VAL A 61 0.13 -0.50 6.91
CA VAL A 61 1.58 -0.37 6.99
C VAL A 61 1.96 0.95 6.32
N VAL A 62 2.59 1.84 7.09
CA VAL A 62 3.04 3.14 6.56
C VAL A 62 4.46 2.97 6.03
N GLY A 63 4.63 3.23 4.74
CA GLY A 63 5.89 2.99 4.06
C GLY A 63 6.03 1.54 3.63
N PHE A 64 7.15 1.21 3.02
CA PHE A 64 7.41 -0.16 2.59
C PHE A 64 8.25 -0.87 3.64
N ASP A 65 7.58 -1.48 4.60
CA ASP A 65 8.22 -2.28 5.64
C ASP A 65 8.00 -3.75 5.32
N LYS A 66 8.99 -4.35 4.68
CA LYS A 66 8.90 -5.74 4.23
C LYS A 66 8.65 -6.72 5.37
N SER A 67 9.32 -6.52 6.49
CA SER A 67 9.17 -7.41 7.64
C SER A 67 7.74 -7.40 8.18
N GLN A 68 7.17 -6.22 8.32
CA GLN A 68 5.79 -6.08 8.80
C GLN A 68 4.80 -6.64 7.79
N ILE A 69 5.04 -6.40 6.51
CA ILE A 69 4.18 -6.91 5.44
C ILE A 69 4.18 -8.44 5.45
N GLU A 70 5.36 -9.05 5.53
CA GLU A 70 5.47 -10.51 5.56
C GLU A 70 4.76 -11.09 6.78
N SER A 71 4.89 -10.44 7.93
CA SER A 71 4.23 -10.87 9.15
C SER A 71 2.71 -10.88 8.99
N LEU A 72 2.17 -9.82 8.39
CA LEU A 72 0.73 -9.71 8.17
C LEU A 72 0.22 -10.72 7.13
N LEU A 73 1.03 -11.02 6.12
CA LEU A 73 0.65 -11.99 5.09
C LEU A 73 0.64 -13.41 5.61
N ASN A 74 1.41 -13.69 6.65
CA ASN A 74 1.51 -15.03 7.24
C ASN A 74 0.49 -15.28 8.34
N GLU A 75 -0.33 -14.32 8.66
CA GLU A 75 -1.40 -14.49 9.65
C GLU A 75 -2.55 -15.33 9.15
#